data_2ffa1db658a23fa5771fc24151414d5b
#
_entry.id   2ffa1db658a23fa5771fc24151414d5b
#
_cell.length_a   1.000
_cell.length_b   1.000
_cell.length_c   1.000
_cell.angle_alpha   90.00
_cell.angle_beta   90.00
_cell.angle_gamma   90.00
#
_symmetry.space_group_name_H-M   'P 1'
#
loop_
_entity.id
_entity.type
_entity.pdbx_description
1 polymer ?
#
loop_
_entity_poly.entity_id
_entity_poly.type
_entity_poly.pdbx_seq_one_letter_code
_entity_poly.pdbx_strand_id
1 'polypeptide(L)'
;MSDFLQICTAVAPPLFLLLVGGLCRRGGWLRVEADASLSILTVRVLYPCFFFFYLVGHKGTLIPFHFSVLICSGFISICLGFGVALGVGYLMKLDKRVCSSFSFCSGIFNYGFFAFPVAGAIFGEQLIPKIIIFNLGVEIAVWTVGVYLLASNQFKLKRLINPPIVSIILAVLVREIGGQSIVPDFVWNIISLLGACAIPIGLLLIGGNFGDLI
;
A
#
# COMPACT_ATOMS: atom_id res chain seq x y z
N MET A 1 12.24 23.81 14.97
CA MET A 1 13.36 22.83 15.03
C MET A 1 12.89 21.45 15.51
N SER A 2 11.93 21.38 16.46
CA SER A 2 11.30 20.13 16.93
C SER A 2 10.60 19.35 15.81
N ASP A 3 9.81 20.04 14.98
CA ASP A 3 8.97 19.40 13.95
C ASP A 3 9.82 18.78 12.82
N PHE A 4 10.89 19.45 12.43
CA PHE A 4 11.85 18.91 11.45
C PHE A 4 12.54 17.65 11.96
N LEU A 5 12.99 17.66 13.20
CA LEU A 5 13.63 16.50 13.82
C LEU A 5 12.64 15.33 13.95
N GLN A 6 11.40 15.61 14.30
CA GLN A 6 10.33 14.62 14.36
C GLN A 6 10.06 13.97 13.00
N ILE A 7 10.01 14.77 11.94
CA ILE A 7 9.85 14.25 10.55
C ILE A 7 11.06 13.39 10.18
N CYS A 8 12.28 13.85 10.44
CA CYS A 8 13.50 13.08 10.16
C CYS A 8 13.51 11.72 10.89
N THR A 9 13.15 11.71 12.16
CA THR A 9 13.07 10.47 12.96
C THR A 9 11.96 9.53 12.50
N ALA A 10 10.84 10.07 12.01
CA ALA A 10 9.74 9.28 11.46
C ALA A 10 10.08 8.64 10.10
N VAL A 11 10.85 9.34 9.27
CA VAL A 11 11.23 8.89 7.91
C VAL A 11 12.46 7.97 7.93
N ALA A 12 13.34 8.11 8.92
CA ALA A 12 14.57 7.34 8.99
C ALA A 12 14.36 5.81 9.02
N PRO A 13 13.47 5.21 9.86
CA PRO A 13 13.32 3.77 9.90
C PRO A 13 12.92 3.14 8.56
N PRO A 14 11.91 3.63 7.81
CA PRO A 14 11.61 3.13 6.47
C PRO A 14 12.80 3.22 5.50
N LEU A 15 13.56 4.32 5.52
CA LEU A 15 14.74 4.48 4.67
C LEU A 15 15.85 3.49 5.04
N PHE A 16 16.07 3.26 6.34
CA PHE A 16 17.03 2.25 6.78
C PHE A 16 16.63 0.83 6.37
N LEU A 17 15.35 0.49 6.40
CA LEU A 17 14.86 -0.80 5.90
C LEU A 17 15.11 -0.96 4.39
N LEU A 18 14.93 0.09 3.59
CA LEU A 18 15.30 0.07 2.17
C LEU A 18 16.80 -0.16 1.99
N LEU A 19 17.65 0.54 2.76
CA LEU A 19 19.10 0.34 2.71
C LEU A 19 19.50 -1.08 3.09
N VAL A 20 18.94 -1.62 4.17
CA VAL A 20 19.19 -3.01 4.61
C VAL A 20 18.77 -4.00 3.52
N GLY A 21 17.61 -3.80 2.87
CA GLY A 21 17.17 -4.61 1.73
C GLY A 21 18.19 -4.62 0.59
N GLY A 22 18.71 -3.44 0.21
CA GLY A 22 19.75 -3.31 -0.82
C GLY A 22 21.05 -3.98 -0.43
N LEU A 23 21.47 -3.85 0.84
CA LEU A 23 22.68 -4.54 1.36
C LEU A 23 22.49 -6.06 1.37
N CYS A 24 21.33 -6.56 1.79
CA CYS A 24 21.02 -7.99 1.75
C CYS A 24 21.04 -8.55 0.32
N ARG A 25 20.59 -7.77 -0.67
CA ARG A 25 20.66 -8.13 -2.10
C ARG A 25 22.12 -8.24 -2.55
N ARG A 26 22.91 -7.22 -2.30
CA ARG A 26 24.35 -7.21 -2.65
C ARG A 26 25.15 -8.28 -1.95
N GLY A 27 24.80 -8.60 -0.69
CA GLY A 27 25.40 -9.69 0.08
C GLY A 27 24.96 -11.09 -0.34
N GLY A 28 24.02 -11.22 -1.31
CA GLY A 28 23.48 -12.49 -1.76
C GLY A 28 22.53 -13.18 -0.77
N TRP A 29 22.13 -12.49 0.33
CA TRP A 29 21.21 -13.02 1.34
C TRP A 29 19.75 -12.93 0.87
N LEU A 30 19.40 -11.87 0.16
CA LEU A 30 18.10 -11.70 -0.50
C LEU A 30 18.28 -11.97 -1.99
N ARG A 31 18.00 -13.18 -2.43
CA ARG A 31 18.15 -13.60 -3.83
C ARG A 31 16.94 -13.18 -4.67
N VAL A 32 17.15 -12.93 -5.97
CA VAL A 32 16.10 -12.52 -6.92
C VAL A 32 14.98 -13.58 -7.01
N GLU A 33 15.33 -14.86 -6.88
CA GLU A 33 14.36 -15.97 -6.91
C GLU A 33 13.33 -15.89 -5.76
N ALA A 34 13.70 -15.28 -4.63
CA ALA A 34 12.83 -15.12 -3.47
C ALA A 34 11.80 -14.00 -3.66
N ASP A 35 12.03 -13.03 -4.57
CA ASP A 35 11.21 -11.83 -4.71
C ASP A 35 9.75 -12.15 -5.03
N ALA A 36 9.52 -13.05 -5.96
CA ALA A 36 8.16 -13.44 -6.34
C ALA A 36 7.40 -14.08 -5.16
N SER A 37 8.05 -14.99 -4.43
CA SER A 37 7.44 -15.68 -3.29
C SER A 37 7.16 -14.73 -2.13
N LEU A 38 8.13 -13.88 -1.77
CA LEU A 38 7.99 -12.89 -0.71
C LEU A 38 6.95 -11.82 -1.06
N SER A 39 6.92 -11.34 -2.31
CA SER A 39 5.90 -10.39 -2.78
C SER A 39 4.50 -10.99 -2.69
N ILE A 40 4.33 -12.24 -3.15
CA ILE A 40 3.03 -12.95 -3.07
C ILE A 40 2.61 -13.14 -1.62
N LEU A 41 3.51 -13.57 -0.73
CA LEU A 41 3.25 -13.73 0.69
C LEU A 41 2.83 -12.39 1.32
N THR A 42 3.58 -11.33 1.04
CA THR A 42 3.30 -9.98 1.55
C THR A 42 1.92 -9.51 1.13
N VAL A 43 1.58 -9.60 -0.14
CA VAL A 43 0.30 -9.09 -0.66
C VAL A 43 -0.88 -9.99 -0.30
N ARG A 44 -0.69 -11.33 -0.26
CA ARG A 44 -1.81 -12.26 -0.06
C ARG A 44 -2.06 -12.67 1.39
N VAL A 45 -1.07 -12.48 2.28
CA VAL A 45 -1.17 -12.90 3.69
C VAL A 45 -0.89 -11.73 4.63
N LEU A 46 0.28 -11.11 4.52
CA LEU A 46 0.72 -10.13 5.51
C LEU A 46 -0.10 -8.83 5.45
N TYR A 47 -0.34 -8.27 4.26
CA TYR A 47 -1.21 -7.10 4.10
C TYR A 47 -2.66 -7.33 4.53
N PRO A 48 -3.33 -8.43 4.14
CA PRO A 48 -4.64 -8.76 4.69
C PRO A 48 -4.68 -8.79 6.22
N CYS A 49 -3.69 -9.39 6.87
CA CYS A 49 -3.59 -9.40 8.33
C CYS A 49 -3.37 -7.98 8.90
N PHE A 50 -2.51 -7.18 8.27
CA PHE A 50 -2.27 -5.79 8.64
C PHE A 50 -3.55 -4.95 8.57
N PHE A 51 -4.27 -5.01 7.45
CA PHE A 51 -5.51 -4.25 7.27
C PHE A 51 -6.59 -4.69 8.26
N PHE A 52 -6.75 -6.00 8.43
CA PHE A 52 -7.71 -6.55 9.38
C PHE A 52 -7.41 -6.09 10.81
N PHE A 53 -6.15 -6.19 11.25
CA PHE A 53 -5.71 -5.78 12.57
C PHE A 53 -6.03 -4.31 12.87
N TYR A 54 -5.63 -3.41 11.97
CA TYR A 54 -5.83 -1.98 12.20
C TYR A 54 -7.29 -1.53 12.05
N LEU A 55 -8.06 -2.14 11.15
CA LEU A 55 -9.47 -1.79 10.95
C LEU A 55 -10.36 -2.30 12.08
N VAL A 56 -10.18 -3.54 12.50
CA VAL A 56 -10.98 -4.16 13.59
C VAL A 56 -10.57 -3.62 14.96
N GLY A 57 -9.26 -3.45 15.21
CA GLY A 57 -8.73 -2.94 16.47
C GLY A 57 -8.98 -1.45 16.73
N HIS A 58 -9.35 -0.69 15.70
CA HIS A 58 -9.58 0.75 15.86
C HIS A 58 -10.86 1.06 16.65
N LYS A 59 -10.72 1.73 17.80
CA LYS A 59 -11.84 2.04 18.72
C LYS A 59 -12.68 3.27 18.31
N GLY A 60 -12.27 4.03 17.29
CA GLY A 60 -13.00 5.22 16.83
C GLY A 60 -14.18 4.89 15.92
N THR A 61 -15.22 5.73 15.89
CA THR A 61 -16.31 5.63 14.90
C THR A 61 -15.79 6.01 13.52
N LEU A 62 -15.77 5.05 12.61
CA LEU A 62 -15.59 5.34 11.18
C LEU A 62 -16.99 5.68 10.63
N ILE A 63 -17.36 6.96 10.63
CA ILE A 63 -18.69 7.40 10.15
C ILE A 63 -18.80 7.04 8.66
N PRO A 64 -19.91 6.42 8.18
CA PRO A 64 -20.05 5.98 6.80
C PRO A 64 -19.79 7.07 5.73
N PHE A 65 -20.13 8.31 6.06
CA PHE A 65 -19.87 9.47 5.18
C PHE A 65 -18.38 9.69 4.93
N HIS A 66 -17.53 9.50 5.94
CA HIS A 66 -16.08 9.65 5.78
C HIS A 66 -15.46 8.53 4.94
N PHE A 67 -16.06 7.32 4.90
CA PHE A 67 -15.61 6.23 4.04
C PHE A 67 -15.66 6.60 2.57
N SER A 68 -16.81 7.06 2.08
CA SER A 68 -16.98 7.44 0.68
C SER A 68 -16.04 8.59 0.29
N VAL A 69 -15.87 9.58 1.16
CA VAL A 69 -14.95 10.70 0.91
C VAL A 69 -13.51 10.22 0.82
N LEU A 70 -13.06 9.34 1.73
CA LEU A 70 -11.71 8.78 1.69
C LEU A 70 -11.46 7.93 0.44
N ILE A 71 -12.40 7.05 0.08
CA ILE A 71 -12.30 6.24 -1.13
C ILE A 71 -12.27 7.12 -2.38
N CYS A 72 -13.17 8.09 -2.48
CA CYS A 72 -13.20 9.02 -3.62
C CYS A 72 -11.91 9.84 -3.71
N SER A 73 -11.38 10.33 -2.59
CA SER A 73 -10.13 11.09 -2.58
C SER A 73 -8.92 10.25 -3.00
N GLY A 74 -8.85 8.98 -2.57
CA GLY A 74 -7.82 8.04 -3.03
C GLY A 74 -7.91 7.77 -4.53
N PHE A 75 -9.13 7.53 -5.03
CA PHE A 75 -9.37 7.34 -6.46
C PHE A 75 -8.97 8.56 -7.29
N ILE A 76 -9.44 9.74 -6.88
CA ILE A 76 -9.16 11.00 -7.59
C ILE A 76 -7.68 11.32 -7.58
N SER A 77 -6.96 11.12 -6.47
CA SER A 77 -5.53 11.43 -6.39
C SER A 77 -4.69 10.60 -7.38
N ILE A 78 -5.00 9.31 -7.57
CA ILE A 78 -4.34 8.48 -8.59
C ILE A 78 -4.74 8.89 -10.00
N CYS A 79 -6.02 9.19 -10.26
CA CYS A 79 -6.45 9.68 -11.55
C CYS A 79 -5.76 11.00 -11.94
N LEU A 80 -5.58 11.91 -10.99
CA LEU A 80 -4.80 13.13 -11.19
C LEU A 80 -3.33 12.82 -11.49
N GLY A 81 -2.71 11.90 -10.74
CA GLY A 81 -1.34 11.44 -11.01
C GLY A 81 -1.19 10.90 -12.44
N PHE A 82 -2.09 10.04 -12.88
CA PHE A 82 -2.10 9.54 -14.26
C PHE A 82 -2.33 10.67 -15.29
N GLY A 83 -3.25 11.60 -15.02
CA GLY A 83 -3.52 12.73 -15.89
C GLY A 83 -2.31 13.64 -16.07
N VAL A 84 -1.62 14.00 -14.98
CA VAL A 84 -0.40 14.80 -15.01
C VAL A 84 0.71 14.04 -15.76
N ALA A 85 0.92 12.77 -15.45
CA ALA A 85 1.96 11.96 -16.11
C ALA A 85 1.70 11.78 -17.61
N LEU A 86 0.43 11.61 -18.03
CA LEU A 86 0.03 11.63 -19.44
C LEU A 86 0.36 12.97 -20.09
N GLY A 87 -0.01 14.08 -19.46
CA GLY A 87 0.30 15.42 -19.95
C GLY A 87 1.80 15.63 -20.16
N VAL A 88 2.63 15.23 -19.20
CA VAL A 88 4.10 15.27 -19.32
C VAL A 88 4.58 14.38 -20.46
N GLY A 89 4.07 13.15 -20.58
CA GLY A 89 4.43 12.22 -21.65
C GLY A 89 4.10 12.78 -23.05
N TYR A 90 2.97 13.46 -23.20
CA TYR A 90 2.62 14.17 -24.46
C TYR A 90 3.56 15.35 -24.74
N LEU A 91 3.89 16.15 -23.72
CA LEU A 91 4.85 17.25 -23.88
C LEU A 91 6.24 16.76 -24.28
N MET A 92 6.66 15.61 -23.74
CA MET A 92 7.92 14.94 -24.10
C MET A 92 7.86 14.24 -25.47
N LYS A 93 6.71 14.25 -26.14
CA LYS A 93 6.49 13.58 -27.46
C LYS A 93 6.84 12.08 -27.41
N LEU A 94 6.52 11.41 -26.30
CA LEU A 94 6.74 9.97 -26.17
C LEU A 94 5.79 9.18 -27.07
N ASP A 95 6.28 8.07 -27.64
CA ASP A 95 5.43 7.15 -28.37
C ASP A 95 4.29 6.64 -27.49
N LYS A 96 3.12 6.35 -28.09
CA LYS A 96 1.91 5.98 -27.37
C LYS A 96 2.11 4.87 -26.33
N ARG A 97 2.87 3.83 -26.64
CA ARG A 97 3.17 2.72 -25.72
C ARG A 97 4.06 3.16 -24.57
N VAL A 98 5.11 3.92 -24.88
CA VAL A 98 6.05 4.45 -23.90
C VAL A 98 5.33 5.45 -22.98
N CYS A 99 4.50 6.33 -23.55
CA CYS A 99 3.68 7.29 -22.79
C CYS A 99 2.73 6.59 -21.82
N SER A 100 2.06 5.50 -22.23
CA SER A 100 1.18 4.73 -21.33
C SER A 100 1.95 4.09 -20.17
N SER A 101 3.08 3.45 -20.45
CA SER A 101 3.92 2.84 -19.40
C SER A 101 4.54 3.89 -18.47
N PHE A 102 5.03 4.99 -19.04
CA PHE A 102 5.53 6.14 -18.29
C PHE A 102 4.46 6.69 -17.36
N SER A 103 3.24 6.91 -17.88
CA SER A 103 2.13 7.47 -17.09
C SER A 103 1.70 6.55 -15.98
N PHE A 104 1.67 5.24 -16.22
CA PHE A 104 1.36 4.26 -15.19
C PHE A 104 2.42 4.26 -14.07
N CYS A 105 3.71 4.18 -14.44
CA CYS A 105 4.79 4.12 -13.45
C CYS A 105 4.98 5.43 -12.68
N SER A 106 4.81 6.59 -13.35
CA SER A 106 5.04 7.91 -12.74
C SER A 106 3.80 8.48 -12.04
N GLY A 107 2.60 8.02 -12.42
CA GLY A 107 1.34 8.48 -11.84
C GLY A 107 0.99 7.81 -10.51
N ILE A 108 1.64 6.70 -10.16
CA ILE A 108 1.43 5.98 -8.90
C ILE A 108 2.46 6.45 -7.87
N PHE A 109 1.99 6.96 -6.74
CA PHE A 109 2.84 7.26 -5.58
C PHE A 109 2.90 6.09 -4.60
N ASN A 110 3.89 6.09 -3.71
CA ASN A 110 4.00 5.07 -2.66
C ASN A 110 2.98 5.34 -1.55
N TYR A 111 1.78 4.78 -1.69
CA TYR A 111 0.65 4.94 -0.77
C TYR A 111 0.61 3.89 0.36
N GLY A 112 1.50 2.91 0.33
CA GLY A 112 1.51 1.80 1.28
C GLY A 112 2.76 1.76 2.15
N PHE A 113 3.79 1.08 1.68
CA PHE A 113 4.95 0.70 2.48
C PHE A 113 5.66 1.86 3.18
N PHE A 114 5.71 3.04 2.57
CA PHE A 114 6.33 4.22 3.15
C PHE A 114 5.32 5.09 3.90
N ALA A 115 4.10 5.21 3.39
CA ALA A 115 3.08 6.08 3.96
C ALA A 115 2.63 5.64 5.37
N PHE A 116 2.44 4.33 5.59
CA PHE A 116 1.97 3.83 6.89
C PHE A 116 2.93 4.14 8.05
N PRO A 117 4.22 3.78 7.99
CA PRO A 117 5.13 4.05 9.12
C PRO A 117 5.33 5.55 9.35
N VAL A 118 5.44 6.35 8.30
CA VAL A 118 5.62 7.80 8.43
C VAL A 118 4.37 8.47 9.02
N ALA A 119 3.18 8.12 8.53
CA ALA A 119 1.94 8.67 9.06
C ALA A 119 1.69 8.22 10.50
N GLY A 120 1.96 6.96 10.83
CA GLY A 120 1.86 6.45 12.19
C GLY A 120 2.78 7.17 13.18
N ALA A 121 4.02 7.45 12.75
CA ALA A 121 5.00 8.15 13.58
C ALA A 121 4.68 9.65 13.79
N ILE A 122 4.12 10.32 12.78
CA ILE A 122 3.83 11.78 12.83
C ILE A 122 2.45 12.05 13.45
N PHE A 123 1.43 11.29 13.06
CA PHE A 123 0.03 11.55 13.41
C PHE A 123 -0.58 10.52 14.35
N GLY A 124 0.18 9.48 14.71
CA GLY A 124 -0.26 8.37 15.54
C GLY A 124 -0.99 7.27 14.76
N GLU A 125 -1.04 6.08 15.36
CA GLU A 125 -1.61 4.88 14.74
C GLU A 125 -3.10 4.99 14.42
N GLN A 126 -3.81 5.91 15.05
CA GLN A 126 -5.22 6.21 14.78
C GLN A 126 -5.49 6.69 13.35
N LEU A 127 -4.47 7.15 12.62
CA LEU A 127 -4.61 7.55 11.22
C LEU A 127 -4.54 6.35 10.27
N ILE A 128 -3.90 5.25 10.66
CA ILE A 128 -3.67 4.08 9.80
C ILE A 128 -4.98 3.52 9.21
N PRO A 129 -6.07 3.32 9.96
CA PRO A 129 -7.34 2.87 9.39
C PRO A 129 -7.88 3.78 8.30
N LYS A 130 -7.73 5.09 8.43
CA LYS A 130 -8.16 6.07 7.41
C LYS A 130 -7.34 5.96 6.13
N ILE A 131 -6.02 5.75 6.26
CA ILE A 131 -5.14 5.50 5.11
C ILE A 131 -5.50 4.20 4.41
N ILE A 132 -5.85 3.14 5.16
CA ILE A 132 -6.28 1.86 4.57
C ILE A 132 -7.55 2.07 3.72
N ILE A 133 -8.53 2.83 4.22
CA ILE A 133 -9.75 3.14 3.47
C ILE A 133 -9.46 4.03 2.25
N PHE A 134 -8.59 5.02 2.39
CA PHE A 134 -8.11 5.83 1.27
C PHE A 134 -7.45 4.94 0.19
N ASN A 135 -6.61 4.00 0.61
CA ASN A 135 -5.92 3.08 -0.29
C ASN A 135 -6.88 2.14 -1.04
N LEU A 136 -8.06 1.85 -0.50
CA LEU A 136 -9.09 1.12 -1.26
C LEU A 136 -9.49 1.89 -2.52
N GLY A 137 -9.63 3.22 -2.44
CA GLY A 137 -9.87 4.08 -3.60
C GLY A 137 -8.69 4.08 -4.59
N VAL A 138 -7.48 4.12 -4.08
CA VAL A 138 -6.24 4.00 -4.88
C VAL A 138 -6.22 2.68 -5.65
N GLU A 139 -6.47 1.55 -4.98
CA GLU A 139 -6.51 0.22 -5.61
C GLU A 139 -7.57 0.15 -6.72
N ILE A 140 -8.77 0.68 -6.47
CA ILE A 140 -9.82 0.74 -7.50
C ILE A 140 -9.34 1.54 -8.71
N ALA A 141 -8.69 2.71 -8.52
CA ALA A 141 -8.17 3.53 -9.62
C ALA A 141 -7.05 2.81 -10.39
N VAL A 142 -6.11 2.17 -9.70
CA VAL A 142 -5.00 1.43 -10.32
C VAL A 142 -5.53 0.26 -11.17
N TRP A 143 -6.46 -0.54 -10.62
CA TRP A 143 -6.98 -1.70 -11.33
C TRP A 143 -8.02 -1.39 -12.40
N THR A 144 -8.60 -0.19 -12.41
CA THR A 144 -9.52 0.27 -13.45
C THR A 144 -8.81 1.17 -14.46
N VAL A 145 -8.52 2.40 -14.07
CA VAL A 145 -7.91 3.43 -14.94
C VAL A 145 -6.48 3.06 -15.32
N GLY A 146 -5.66 2.61 -14.34
CA GLY A 146 -4.26 2.24 -14.58
C GLY A 146 -4.14 1.07 -15.54
N VAL A 147 -4.90 0.01 -15.35
CA VAL A 147 -4.92 -1.14 -16.27
C VAL A 147 -5.45 -0.75 -17.65
N TYR A 148 -6.44 0.13 -17.73
CA TYR A 148 -6.94 0.66 -19.02
C TYR A 148 -5.85 1.42 -19.78
N LEU A 149 -5.03 2.20 -19.09
CA LEU A 149 -3.89 2.92 -19.69
C LEU A 149 -2.84 1.98 -20.30
N LEU A 150 -2.56 0.86 -19.63
CA LEU A 150 -1.54 -0.10 -20.09
C LEU A 150 -2.05 -1.05 -21.18
N ALA A 151 -3.28 -1.53 -21.05
CA ALA A 151 -3.84 -2.58 -21.89
C ALA A 151 -5.21 -2.15 -22.41
N SER A 152 -5.25 -1.54 -23.56
CA SER A 152 -6.42 -0.92 -24.17
C SER A 152 -7.68 -1.81 -24.32
N ASN A 153 -7.69 -3.09 -23.91
CA ASN A 153 -8.87 -3.97 -24.09
C ASN A 153 -9.00 -5.16 -23.11
N GLN A 154 -8.30 -5.21 -21.97
CA GLN A 154 -8.40 -6.36 -21.06
C GLN A 154 -8.80 -5.98 -19.62
N PHE A 155 -9.89 -5.22 -19.48
CA PHE A 155 -10.48 -5.03 -18.16
C PHE A 155 -11.14 -6.34 -17.69
N LYS A 156 -10.58 -6.95 -16.63
CA LYS A 156 -11.17 -8.12 -15.97
C LYS A 156 -11.58 -7.75 -14.56
N LEU A 157 -12.86 -7.61 -14.31
CA LEU A 157 -13.46 -7.29 -13.00
C LEU A 157 -12.96 -8.23 -11.88
N LYS A 158 -12.61 -9.49 -12.22
CA LYS A 158 -12.00 -10.44 -11.28
C LYS A 158 -10.69 -9.97 -10.64
N ARG A 159 -9.98 -9.01 -11.24
CA ARG A 159 -8.74 -8.45 -10.68
C ARG A 159 -8.97 -7.48 -9.52
N LEU A 160 -10.18 -6.93 -9.40
CA LEU A 160 -10.57 -6.11 -8.24
C LEU A 160 -10.76 -6.96 -6.97
N ILE A 161 -11.10 -8.25 -7.13
CA ILE A 161 -11.23 -9.14 -5.97
C ILE A 161 -9.85 -9.71 -5.66
N ASN A 162 -9.10 -8.99 -4.86
CA ASN A 162 -7.78 -9.39 -4.36
C ASN A 162 -7.81 -9.55 -2.83
N PRO A 163 -6.87 -10.33 -2.23
CA PRO A 163 -6.86 -10.58 -0.79
C PRO A 163 -6.86 -9.32 0.08
N PRO A 164 -6.13 -8.25 -0.22
CA PRO A 164 -6.22 -6.97 0.48
C PRO A 164 -7.62 -6.38 0.53
N ILE A 165 -8.33 -6.31 -0.60
CA ILE A 165 -9.70 -5.76 -0.66
C ILE A 165 -10.67 -6.65 0.12
N VAL A 166 -10.56 -7.97 -0.04
CA VAL A 166 -11.40 -8.93 0.71
C VAL A 166 -11.19 -8.76 2.22
N SER A 167 -9.95 -8.59 2.67
CA SER A 167 -9.65 -8.38 4.09
C SER A 167 -10.22 -7.08 4.65
N ILE A 168 -10.20 -6.00 3.86
CA ILE A 168 -10.81 -4.72 4.25
C ILE A 168 -12.33 -4.89 4.43
N ILE A 169 -13.00 -5.52 3.45
CA ILE A 169 -14.45 -5.77 3.53
C ILE A 169 -14.78 -6.64 4.76
N LEU A 170 -14.04 -7.73 4.97
CA LEU A 170 -14.22 -8.61 6.11
C LEU A 170 -13.97 -7.87 7.43
N ALA A 171 -12.93 -7.05 7.51
CA ALA A 171 -12.62 -6.26 8.69
C ALA A 171 -13.74 -5.27 9.05
N VAL A 172 -14.31 -4.60 8.05
CA VAL A 172 -15.45 -3.70 8.25
C VAL A 172 -16.67 -4.48 8.76
N LEU A 173 -17.00 -5.64 8.16
CA LEU A 173 -18.10 -6.47 8.62
C LEU A 173 -17.91 -6.97 10.05
N VAL A 174 -16.72 -7.52 10.38
CA VAL A 174 -16.39 -7.99 11.73
C VAL A 174 -16.51 -6.86 12.75
N ARG A 175 -16.07 -5.67 12.39
CA ARG A 175 -16.16 -4.49 13.23
C ARG A 175 -17.62 -4.12 13.57
N GLU A 176 -18.52 -4.15 12.59
CA GLU A 176 -19.95 -3.82 12.80
C GLU A 176 -20.70 -4.82 13.68
N ILE A 177 -20.27 -6.10 13.70
CA ILE A 177 -20.94 -7.16 14.47
C ILE A 177 -20.33 -7.40 15.85
N GLY A 178 -19.29 -6.69 16.25
CA GLY A 178 -18.70 -6.83 17.59
C GLY A 178 -17.20 -6.53 17.66
N GLY A 179 -16.56 -6.31 16.52
CA GLY A 179 -15.15 -5.94 16.44
C GLY A 179 -14.22 -7.01 17.02
N GLN A 180 -13.19 -6.56 17.74
CA GLN A 180 -12.18 -7.44 18.30
C GLN A 180 -12.75 -8.48 19.29
N SER A 181 -13.86 -8.16 19.98
CA SER A 181 -14.43 -9.03 21.04
C SER A 181 -14.94 -10.38 20.54
N ILE A 182 -15.24 -10.50 19.24
CA ILE A 182 -15.68 -11.76 18.63
C ILE A 182 -14.53 -12.61 18.04
N VAL A 183 -13.32 -12.04 17.99
CA VAL A 183 -12.14 -12.74 17.47
C VAL A 183 -11.39 -13.39 18.64
N PRO A 184 -11.18 -14.70 18.66
CA PRO A 184 -10.43 -15.37 19.72
C PRO A 184 -9.01 -14.78 19.88
N ASP A 185 -8.53 -14.63 21.11
CA ASP A 185 -7.25 -13.98 21.42
C ASP A 185 -6.06 -14.61 20.67
N PHE A 186 -6.03 -15.94 20.54
CA PHE A 186 -4.95 -16.61 19.81
C PHE A 186 -4.96 -16.25 18.32
N VAL A 187 -6.15 -16.11 17.70
CA VAL A 187 -6.29 -15.69 16.29
C VAL A 187 -5.86 -14.24 16.14
N TRP A 188 -6.29 -13.37 17.09
CA TRP A 188 -5.90 -11.96 17.10
C TRP A 188 -4.38 -11.78 17.18
N ASN A 189 -3.72 -12.56 18.03
CA ASN A 189 -2.27 -12.53 18.17
C ASN A 189 -1.56 -12.97 16.88
N ILE A 190 -2.03 -14.02 16.21
CA ILE A 190 -1.49 -14.46 14.92
C ILE A 190 -1.64 -13.36 13.86
N ILE A 191 -2.82 -12.75 13.76
CA ILE A 191 -3.10 -11.65 12.83
C ILE A 191 -2.17 -10.47 13.10
N SER A 192 -1.98 -10.09 14.36
CA SER A 192 -1.08 -9.02 14.79
C SER A 192 0.37 -9.29 14.38
N LEU A 193 0.88 -10.48 14.66
CA LEU A 193 2.25 -10.88 14.32
C LEU A 193 2.49 -10.89 12.81
N LEU A 194 1.59 -11.49 12.05
CA LEU A 194 1.68 -11.51 10.58
C LEU A 194 1.55 -10.10 9.99
N GLY A 195 0.62 -9.30 10.50
CA GLY A 195 0.42 -7.92 10.07
C GLY A 195 1.65 -7.05 10.32
N ALA A 196 2.31 -7.20 11.48
CA ALA A 196 3.52 -6.47 11.82
C ALA A 196 4.69 -6.74 10.84
N CYS A 197 4.73 -7.90 10.18
CA CYS A 197 5.74 -8.24 9.19
C CYS A 197 5.50 -7.58 7.82
N ALA A 198 4.30 -7.07 7.53
CA ALA A 198 3.91 -6.61 6.19
C ALA A 198 4.80 -5.46 5.69
N ILE A 199 4.93 -4.40 6.49
CA ILE A 199 5.70 -3.21 6.12
C ILE A 199 7.22 -3.50 6.07
N PRO A 200 7.84 -4.13 7.08
CA PRO A 200 9.27 -4.43 7.04
C PRO A 200 9.67 -5.29 5.84
N ILE A 201 8.95 -6.39 5.58
CA ILE A 201 9.27 -7.29 4.46
C ILE A 201 9.08 -6.57 3.13
N GLY A 202 8.03 -5.78 2.98
CA GLY A 202 7.80 -4.98 1.76
C GLY A 202 8.91 -3.97 1.50
N LEU A 203 9.37 -3.24 2.52
CA LEU A 203 10.47 -2.28 2.39
C LEU A 203 11.81 -2.97 2.08
N LEU A 204 12.09 -4.12 2.69
CA LEU A 204 13.28 -4.91 2.37
C LEU A 204 13.28 -5.37 0.90
N LEU A 205 12.13 -5.82 0.38
CA LEU A 205 11.99 -6.22 -1.02
C LEU A 205 12.20 -5.05 -1.99
N ILE A 206 11.58 -3.89 -1.71
CA ILE A 206 11.76 -2.68 -2.50
C ILE A 206 13.23 -2.26 -2.48
N GLY A 207 13.86 -2.27 -1.31
CA GLY A 207 15.28 -1.98 -1.16
C GLY A 207 16.19 -2.94 -1.93
N GLY A 208 15.85 -4.24 -1.93
CA GLY A 208 16.52 -5.25 -2.74
C GLY A 208 16.50 -4.92 -4.22
N ASN A 209 15.33 -4.58 -4.76
CA ASN A 209 15.18 -4.18 -6.16
C ASN A 209 15.99 -2.92 -6.51
N PHE A 210 16.12 -1.95 -5.61
CA PHE A 210 17.04 -0.82 -5.80
C PHE A 210 18.51 -1.25 -5.78
N GLY A 211 18.88 -2.26 -4.98
CA GLY A 211 20.22 -2.83 -4.93
C GLY A 211 20.68 -3.42 -6.26
N ASP A 212 19.76 -3.92 -7.09
CA ASP A 212 20.04 -4.45 -8.43
C ASP A 212 20.31 -3.35 -9.47
N LEU A 213 19.92 -2.09 -9.21
CA LEU A 213 20.08 -0.95 -10.13
C LEU A 213 21.39 -0.18 -9.93
N ILE A 214 22.10 -0.42 -8.84
CA ILE A 214 23.32 0.27 -8.43
C ILE A 214 24.52 -0.70 -8.43
#